data_40ab5db493830b65878717f1c47c20a2
#
_entry.id   40ab5db493830b65878717f1c47c20a2
#
_cell.length_a   1.000
_cell.length_b   1.000
_cell.length_c   1.000
_cell.angle_alpha   90.00
_cell.angle_beta   90.00
_cell.angle_gamma   90.00
#
_symmetry.space_group_name_H-M   'P 1'
#
loop_
_entity.id
_entity.type
_entity.pdbx_description
1 polymer ?
#
loop_
_entity_poly.entity_id
_entity_poly.type
_entity_poly.pdbx_seq_one_letter_code
_entity_poly.pdbx_strand_id
1 'polypeptide(L)'
;MGHHRNIMTIKWPDAWKEILVWTAGGICILALCLIATFPYTVLQNRIVAEVKRATGLDVHVADWTVGLPLSLEWRNVQLSKSNFDPIEMAILQAKLGVFQAMTGALGLDIVVQLNEQAARTNFVKGSLTAASFSLAGPLTITGHLQQIELSKIIRRYVTRGTLTGEFSHRVDSDPSSPGVLKGEGTWVAEATDLEIDQIPLGNGKMLSLTFSRAAAGLSCRNLVCDVTQLKGEGIDGSFEGQGQITIQHQLPNSQLALTVTLIPGPGFASKAATLGLPSFPPGTPITVKIVGTLAQARIAL
;
A
#
# COMPACT_ATOMS: atom_id res chain seq x y z
N MET A 1 38.31 -19.43 -56.83
CA MET A 1 39.12 -19.41 -55.58
C MET A 1 38.20 -19.37 -54.43
N GLY A 2 37.82 -20.53 -53.89
CA GLY A 2 36.92 -20.64 -52.74
C GLY A 2 37.71 -20.78 -51.46
N HIS A 3 37.59 -19.78 -50.55
CA HIS A 3 38.16 -19.86 -49.21
C HIS A 3 37.23 -20.68 -48.33
N HIS A 4 37.54 -21.93 -48.06
CA HIS A 4 36.95 -22.72 -46.98
C HIS A 4 37.46 -22.15 -45.64
N ARG A 5 36.57 -21.46 -44.92
CA ARG A 5 36.79 -21.17 -43.52
C ARG A 5 36.60 -22.46 -42.71
N ASN A 6 37.68 -23.05 -42.26
CA ASN A 6 37.67 -24.12 -41.27
C ASN A 6 37.20 -23.50 -39.93
N ILE A 7 35.94 -23.76 -39.53
CA ILE A 7 35.44 -23.48 -38.20
C ILE A 7 36.07 -24.55 -37.31
N MET A 8 37.06 -24.14 -36.49
CA MET A 8 37.64 -24.97 -35.44
C MET A 8 36.56 -25.22 -34.41
N THR A 9 35.93 -26.41 -34.42
CA THR A 9 35.09 -26.89 -33.35
C THR A 9 36.00 -27.27 -32.20
N ILE A 10 36.05 -26.42 -31.17
CA ILE A 10 36.72 -26.70 -29.89
C ILE A 10 35.97 -27.86 -29.22
N LYS A 11 36.48 -29.08 -29.30
CA LYS A 11 36.02 -30.22 -28.52
C LYS A 11 36.51 -29.99 -27.08
N TRP A 12 35.62 -29.56 -26.22
CA TRP A 12 35.90 -29.51 -24.79
C TRP A 12 36.14 -30.92 -24.26
N PRO A 13 37.24 -31.19 -23.54
CA PRO A 13 37.50 -32.53 -23.00
C PRO A 13 36.38 -32.88 -22.01
N ASP A 14 35.96 -34.16 -22.02
CA ASP A 14 34.86 -34.64 -21.17
C ASP A 14 35.07 -34.41 -19.68
N ALA A 15 36.30 -34.28 -19.24
CA ALA A 15 36.67 -33.89 -17.87
C ALA A 15 36.06 -32.55 -17.41
N TRP A 16 35.84 -31.58 -18.32
CA TRP A 16 35.20 -30.30 -17.95
C TRP A 16 33.72 -30.47 -17.63
N LYS A 17 33.04 -31.42 -18.25
CA LYS A 17 31.63 -31.70 -17.94
C LYS A 17 31.49 -32.28 -16.56
N GLU A 18 32.39 -33.18 -16.17
CA GLU A 18 32.40 -33.74 -14.80
C GLU A 18 32.69 -32.64 -13.75
N ILE A 19 33.68 -31.80 -13.99
CA ILE A 19 33.99 -30.67 -13.08
C ILE A 19 32.79 -29.74 -12.96
N LEU A 20 32.11 -29.40 -14.06
CA LEU A 20 30.91 -28.56 -14.03
C LEU A 20 29.78 -29.19 -13.24
N VAL A 21 29.54 -30.50 -13.43
CA VAL A 21 28.49 -31.22 -12.68
C VAL A 21 28.80 -31.25 -11.18
N TRP A 22 30.03 -31.56 -10.80
CA TRP A 22 30.43 -31.58 -9.38
C TRP A 22 30.41 -30.19 -8.75
N THR A 23 30.84 -29.17 -9.48
CA THR A 23 30.80 -27.78 -9.01
C THR A 23 29.37 -27.30 -8.84
N ALA A 24 28.50 -27.56 -9.84
CA ALA A 24 27.07 -27.21 -9.75
C ALA A 24 26.39 -27.97 -8.61
N GLY A 25 26.68 -29.27 -8.44
CA GLY A 25 26.19 -30.07 -7.32
C GLY A 25 26.64 -29.52 -5.97
N GLY A 26 27.92 -29.17 -5.83
CA GLY A 26 28.46 -28.55 -4.62
C GLY A 26 27.80 -27.22 -4.27
N ILE A 27 27.59 -26.36 -5.27
CA ILE A 27 26.88 -25.08 -5.11
C ILE A 27 25.42 -25.32 -4.67
N CYS A 28 24.73 -26.30 -5.30
CA CYS A 28 23.36 -26.64 -4.90
C CYS A 28 23.28 -27.13 -3.44
N ILE A 29 24.19 -28.02 -3.03
CA ILE A 29 24.24 -28.52 -1.66
C ILE A 29 24.53 -27.37 -0.68
N LEU A 30 25.51 -26.52 -0.99
CA LEU A 30 25.85 -25.37 -0.17
C LEU A 30 24.63 -24.42 -0.04
N ALA A 31 23.95 -24.13 -1.14
CA ALA A 31 22.75 -23.29 -1.12
C ALA A 31 21.63 -23.91 -0.27
N LEU A 32 21.39 -25.21 -0.39
CA LEU A 32 20.40 -25.94 0.44
C LEU A 32 20.78 -25.91 1.92
N CYS A 33 22.05 -26.12 2.26
CA CYS A 33 22.52 -26.02 3.63
C CYS A 33 22.36 -24.59 4.20
N LEU A 34 22.69 -23.56 3.41
CA LEU A 34 22.49 -22.16 3.80
C LEU A 34 21.01 -21.85 4.05
N ILE A 35 20.12 -22.31 3.17
CA ILE A 35 18.67 -22.13 3.34
C ILE A 35 18.18 -22.87 4.59
N ALA A 36 18.61 -24.09 4.82
CA ALA A 36 18.17 -24.91 5.94
C ALA A 36 18.69 -24.40 7.31
N THR A 37 19.89 -23.80 7.34
CA THR A 37 20.51 -23.32 8.58
C THR A 37 20.31 -21.84 8.83
N PHE A 38 19.68 -21.11 7.90
CA PHE A 38 19.49 -19.68 8.02
C PHE A 38 18.58 -19.33 9.22
N PRO A 39 18.97 -18.39 10.08
CA PRO A 39 18.19 -18.05 11.27
C PRO A 39 17.00 -17.13 10.93
N TYR A 40 15.99 -17.68 10.29
CA TYR A 40 14.80 -16.96 9.82
C TYR A 40 14.06 -16.21 10.92
N THR A 41 14.03 -16.77 12.16
CA THR A 41 13.40 -16.11 13.31
C THR A 41 14.09 -14.80 13.69
N VAL A 42 15.43 -14.76 13.58
CA VAL A 42 16.20 -13.54 13.84
C VAL A 42 15.89 -12.47 12.79
N LEU A 43 15.80 -12.89 11.52
CA LEU A 43 15.43 -12.00 10.41
C LEU A 43 14.01 -11.43 10.61
N GLN A 44 13.05 -12.29 10.95
CA GLN A 44 11.67 -11.88 11.22
C GLN A 44 11.61 -10.85 12.34
N ASN A 45 12.23 -11.13 13.48
CA ASN A 45 12.24 -10.22 14.62
C ASN A 45 12.86 -8.88 14.27
N ARG A 46 13.92 -8.87 13.46
CA ARG A 46 14.56 -7.65 12.98
C ARG A 46 13.65 -6.85 12.04
N ILE A 47 12.96 -7.52 11.10
CA ILE A 47 12.00 -6.87 10.20
C ILE A 47 10.85 -6.26 11.01
N VAL A 48 10.25 -7.01 11.93
CA VAL A 48 9.16 -6.52 12.80
C VAL A 48 9.63 -5.31 13.62
N ALA A 49 10.83 -5.38 14.20
CA ALA A 49 11.39 -4.27 14.97
C ALA A 49 11.64 -3.02 14.10
N GLU A 50 12.10 -3.20 12.86
CA GLU A 50 12.37 -2.09 11.95
C GLU A 50 11.05 -1.47 11.42
N VAL A 51 10.05 -2.28 11.12
CA VAL A 51 8.69 -1.80 10.78
C VAL A 51 8.12 -1.00 11.94
N LYS A 52 8.21 -1.51 13.17
CA LYS A 52 7.77 -0.77 14.37
C LYS A 52 8.50 0.55 14.52
N ARG A 53 9.82 0.57 14.32
CA ARG A 53 10.63 1.79 14.39
C ARG A 53 10.22 2.81 13.32
N ALA A 54 10.03 2.35 12.07
CA ALA A 54 9.75 3.22 10.94
C ALA A 54 8.30 3.75 10.94
N THR A 55 7.33 2.95 11.36
CA THR A 55 5.89 3.28 11.25
C THR A 55 5.23 3.58 12.60
N GLY A 56 5.84 3.14 13.69
CA GLY A 56 5.24 3.16 15.01
C GLY A 56 4.07 2.18 15.16
N LEU A 57 3.93 1.21 14.25
CA LEU A 57 2.93 0.15 14.30
C LEU A 57 3.50 -1.07 15.01
N ASP A 58 2.71 -1.66 15.89
CA ASP A 58 2.99 -2.96 16.45
C ASP A 58 2.53 -4.05 15.47
N VAL A 59 3.46 -4.92 15.09
CA VAL A 59 3.21 -6.03 14.15
C VAL A 59 3.22 -7.34 14.94
N HIS A 60 2.09 -8.03 14.92
CA HIS A 60 1.97 -9.37 15.47
C HIS A 60 1.78 -10.38 14.34
N VAL A 61 2.58 -11.43 14.33
CA VAL A 61 2.56 -12.49 13.30
C VAL A 61 2.31 -13.82 14.02
N ALA A 62 1.24 -14.50 13.67
CA ALA A 62 0.93 -15.81 14.29
C ALA A 62 1.79 -16.92 13.72
N ASP A 63 1.85 -17.03 12.40
CA ASP A 63 2.57 -18.09 11.70
C ASP A 63 3.40 -17.53 10.54
N TRP A 64 4.47 -18.22 10.20
CA TRP A 64 5.28 -17.86 9.06
C TRP A 64 5.88 -19.09 8.37
N THR A 65 6.04 -19.01 7.08
CA THR A 65 6.66 -20.05 6.27
C THR A 65 7.63 -19.46 5.27
N VAL A 66 8.69 -20.21 4.97
CA VAL A 66 9.67 -19.86 3.93
C VAL A 66 9.49 -20.80 2.77
N GLY A 67 9.24 -20.23 1.59
CA GLY A 67 9.10 -20.96 0.34
C GLY A 67 10.33 -20.82 -0.57
N LEU A 68 10.51 -21.76 -1.48
CA LEU A 68 11.51 -21.70 -2.54
C LEU A 68 10.93 -21.02 -3.78
N PRO A 69 11.68 -20.20 -4.53
CA PRO A 69 13.02 -19.68 -4.26
C PRO A 69 12.99 -18.33 -3.52
N LEU A 70 13.22 -18.27 -2.23
CA LEU A 70 13.29 -17.06 -1.40
C LEU A 70 11.97 -16.28 -1.32
N SER A 71 10.90 -16.93 -0.93
CA SER A 71 9.65 -16.31 -0.53
C SER A 71 9.43 -16.45 0.98
N LEU A 72 8.96 -15.35 1.59
CA LEU A 72 8.54 -15.30 2.97
C LEU A 72 7.03 -15.09 2.99
N GLU A 73 6.31 -15.94 3.70
CA GLU A 73 4.87 -15.83 3.88
C GLU A 73 4.55 -15.75 5.36
N TRP A 74 3.87 -14.70 5.76
CA TRP A 74 3.34 -14.51 7.10
C TRP A 74 1.82 -14.67 7.06
N ARG A 75 1.28 -15.37 8.02
CA ARG A 75 -0.17 -15.61 8.18
C ARG A 75 -0.68 -14.99 9.45
N ASN A 76 -1.94 -14.57 9.41
CA ASN A 76 -2.64 -13.93 10.52
C ASN A 76 -1.82 -12.78 11.11
N VAL A 77 -1.44 -11.86 10.23
CA VAL A 77 -0.68 -10.67 10.61
C VAL A 77 -1.63 -9.60 11.12
N GLN A 78 -1.37 -9.10 12.31
CA GLN A 78 -2.13 -8.00 12.90
C GLN A 78 -1.22 -6.78 13.05
N LEU A 79 -1.66 -5.67 12.45
CA LEU A 79 -1.05 -4.35 12.65
C LEU A 79 -1.90 -3.56 13.64
N SER A 80 -1.31 -3.14 14.74
CA SER A 80 -2.01 -2.39 15.77
C SER A 80 -1.27 -1.12 16.17
N LYS A 81 -2.02 -0.13 16.60
CA LYS A 81 -1.52 1.10 17.20
C LYS A 81 -2.54 1.63 18.20
N SER A 82 -2.07 2.31 19.25
CA SER A 82 -2.86 2.76 20.41
C SER A 82 -4.14 3.55 20.08
N ASN A 83 -4.23 4.17 18.89
CA ASN A 83 -5.36 5.04 18.51
C ASN A 83 -6.07 4.60 17.22
N PHE A 84 -5.75 3.43 16.70
CA PHE A 84 -6.33 2.89 15.47
C PHE A 84 -6.87 1.49 15.71
N ASP A 85 -7.95 1.17 15.02
CA ASP A 85 -8.43 -0.20 14.96
C ASP A 85 -7.37 -1.10 14.36
N PRO A 86 -7.15 -2.30 14.90
CA PRO A 86 -6.17 -3.23 14.37
C PRO A 86 -6.57 -3.65 12.94
N ILE A 87 -5.58 -3.61 12.04
CA ILE A 87 -5.74 -4.11 10.67
C ILE A 87 -5.28 -5.56 10.67
N GLU A 88 -6.20 -6.44 10.33
CA GLU A 88 -5.94 -7.88 10.20
C GLU A 88 -5.68 -8.24 8.75
N MET A 89 -4.58 -8.94 8.50
CA MET A 89 -4.20 -9.46 7.20
C MET A 89 -4.08 -10.98 7.31
N ALA A 90 -4.80 -11.69 6.45
CA ALA A 90 -4.75 -13.15 6.43
C ALA A 90 -3.38 -13.65 5.97
N ILE A 91 -2.86 -13.06 4.90
CA ILE A 91 -1.57 -13.45 4.31
C ILE A 91 -0.80 -12.21 3.91
N LEU A 92 0.47 -12.15 4.30
CA LEU A 92 1.47 -11.21 3.78
C LEU A 92 2.60 -12.03 3.17
N GLN A 93 2.75 -11.99 1.86
CA GLN A 93 3.77 -12.70 1.13
C GLN A 93 4.78 -11.73 0.53
N ALA A 94 6.06 -12.00 0.74
CA ALA A 94 7.16 -11.27 0.13
C ALA A 94 8.02 -12.24 -0.69
N LYS A 95 8.26 -11.93 -1.96
CA LYS A 95 9.09 -12.74 -2.87
C LYS A 95 10.25 -11.93 -3.37
N LEU A 96 11.45 -12.47 -3.24
CA LEU A 96 12.65 -11.85 -3.80
C LEU A 96 12.76 -12.15 -5.30
N GLY A 97 12.98 -11.12 -6.12
CA GLY A 97 13.20 -11.24 -7.55
C GLY A 97 14.60 -11.80 -7.85
N VAL A 98 14.68 -13.09 -8.07
CA VAL A 98 15.97 -13.79 -8.31
C VAL A 98 16.68 -13.24 -9.57
N PHE A 99 15.94 -12.92 -10.62
CA PHE A 99 16.52 -12.36 -11.85
C PHE A 99 17.09 -10.95 -11.62
N GLN A 100 16.42 -10.11 -10.86
CA GLN A 100 16.92 -8.79 -10.50
C GLN A 100 18.18 -8.93 -9.63
N ALA A 101 18.18 -9.87 -8.69
CA ALA A 101 19.35 -10.16 -7.87
C ALA A 101 20.57 -10.58 -8.70
N MET A 102 20.38 -11.35 -9.77
CA MET A 102 21.46 -11.73 -10.69
C MET A 102 22.03 -10.56 -11.50
N THR A 103 21.24 -9.52 -11.74
CA THR A 103 21.68 -8.28 -12.41
C THR A 103 22.24 -7.21 -11.48
N GLY A 104 22.34 -7.51 -10.17
CA GLY A 104 22.82 -6.58 -9.15
C GLY A 104 21.76 -5.60 -8.66
N ALA A 105 20.50 -5.77 -9.05
CA ALA A 105 19.36 -5.01 -8.58
C ALA A 105 18.61 -5.78 -7.47
N LEU A 106 17.94 -5.07 -6.56
CA LEU A 106 17.04 -5.67 -5.59
C LEU A 106 15.60 -5.54 -6.11
N GLY A 107 14.91 -6.66 -6.27
CA GLY A 107 13.48 -6.71 -6.55
C GLY A 107 12.75 -7.47 -5.47
N LEU A 108 11.66 -6.93 -4.96
CA LEU A 108 10.81 -7.53 -3.95
C LEU A 108 9.34 -7.39 -4.36
N ASP A 109 8.66 -8.51 -4.59
CA ASP A 109 7.22 -8.52 -4.82
C ASP A 109 6.51 -8.81 -3.50
N ILE A 110 5.53 -7.97 -3.19
CA ILE A 110 4.74 -8.06 -1.96
C ILE A 110 3.29 -8.28 -2.34
N VAL A 111 2.66 -9.28 -1.71
CA VAL A 111 1.22 -9.53 -1.84
C VAL A 111 0.62 -9.59 -0.45
N VAL A 112 -0.37 -8.76 -0.21
CA VAL A 112 -1.14 -8.72 1.05
C VAL A 112 -2.56 -9.15 0.74
N GLN A 113 -3.07 -10.14 1.45
CA GLN A 113 -4.45 -10.59 1.39
C GLN A 113 -5.14 -10.28 2.72
N LEU A 114 -6.25 -9.58 2.65
CA LEU A 114 -7.01 -9.22 3.86
C LEU A 114 -8.00 -10.31 4.30
N ASN A 115 -8.29 -11.28 3.43
CA ASN A 115 -9.21 -12.38 3.73
C ASN A 115 -8.75 -13.68 3.07
N GLU A 116 -8.67 -14.78 3.84
CA GLU A 116 -8.32 -16.09 3.32
C GLU A 116 -9.33 -16.66 2.31
N GLN A 117 -10.62 -16.41 2.53
CA GLN A 117 -11.70 -16.95 1.69
C GLN A 117 -11.82 -16.28 0.33
N ALA A 118 -11.26 -15.09 0.18
CA ALA A 118 -11.33 -14.27 -1.03
C ALA A 118 -9.97 -14.16 -1.73
N ALA A 119 -9.29 -15.28 -1.93
CA ALA A 119 -7.94 -15.35 -2.50
C ALA A 119 -7.75 -14.66 -3.88
N ARG A 120 -8.84 -14.33 -4.58
CA ARG A 120 -8.85 -13.62 -5.87
C ARG A 120 -9.30 -12.16 -5.78
N THR A 121 -9.78 -11.75 -4.62
CA THR A 121 -10.26 -10.41 -4.33
C THR A 121 -9.72 -10.00 -2.96
N ASN A 122 -9.75 -8.72 -2.62
CA ASN A 122 -9.22 -8.20 -1.34
C ASN A 122 -7.71 -8.36 -1.18
N PHE A 123 -6.94 -8.02 -2.20
CA PHE A 123 -5.49 -8.03 -2.09
C PHE A 123 -4.82 -6.72 -2.53
N VAL A 124 -3.68 -6.46 -1.94
CA VAL A 124 -2.72 -5.45 -2.37
C VAL A 124 -1.53 -6.17 -2.98
N LYS A 125 -1.23 -5.87 -4.22
CA LYS A 125 -0.02 -6.37 -4.88
C LYS A 125 0.92 -5.20 -5.10
N GLY A 126 2.13 -5.31 -4.59
CA GLY A 126 3.15 -4.29 -4.75
C GLY A 126 4.47 -4.87 -5.20
N SER A 127 5.28 -4.06 -5.84
CA SER A 127 6.68 -4.36 -6.11
C SER A 127 7.56 -3.23 -5.64
N LEU A 128 8.72 -3.59 -5.12
CA LEU A 128 9.75 -2.68 -4.69
C LEU A 128 11.00 -3.02 -5.49
N THR A 129 11.55 -2.02 -6.19
CA THR A 129 12.76 -2.18 -6.98
C THR A 129 13.80 -1.16 -6.57
N ALA A 130 15.04 -1.62 -6.34
CA ALA A 130 16.19 -0.77 -6.09
C ALA A 130 17.25 -1.05 -7.17
N ALA A 131 17.92 -0.01 -7.63
CA ALA A 131 18.94 -0.12 -8.69
C ALA A 131 20.21 -0.86 -8.24
N SER A 132 20.38 -1.10 -6.94
CA SER A 132 21.51 -1.84 -6.38
C SER A 132 21.08 -2.59 -5.11
N PHE A 133 21.90 -3.53 -4.64
CA PHE A 133 21.71 -4.18 -3.34
C PHE A 133 21.84 -3.20 -2.17
N SER A 134 22.36 -2.00 -2.41
CA SER A 134 22.39 -0.93 -1.43
C SER A 134 21.04 -0.20 -1.46
N LEU A 135 20.34 -0.15 -0.34
CA LEU A 135 19.16 0.68 -0.14
C LEU A 135 19.49 2.19 -0.13
N ALA A 136 20.74 2.57 -0.39
CA ALA A 136 21.19 3.96 -0.49
C ALA A 136 20.90 4.61 -1.85
N GLY A 137 20.39 3.85 -2.83
CA GLY A 137 19.98 4.33 -4.16
C GLY A 137 18.49 4.66 -4.25
N PRO A 138 18.04 5.16 -5.40
CA PRO A 138 16.62 5.39 -5.62
C PRO A 138 15.83 4.08 -5.54
N LEU A 139 14.72 4.14 -4.80
CA LEU A 139 13.81 3.04 -4.57
C LEU A 139 12.49 3.34 -5.28
N THR A 140 12.00 2.44 -6.10
CA THR A 140 10.68 2.57 -6.72
C THR A 140 9.72 1.56 -6.08
N ILE A 141 8.60 2.06 -5.61
CA ILE A 141 7.51 1.26 -5.03
C ILE A 141 6.31 1.44 -5.93
N THR A 142 5.79 0.35 -6.48
CA THR A 142 4.54 0.37 -7.24
C THR A 142 3.57 -0.62 -6.64
N GLY A 143 2.27 -0.37 -6.80
CA GLY A 143 1.29 -1.33 -6.31
C GLY A 143 -0.10 -1.11 -6.86
N HIS A 144 -0.89 -2.17 -6.73
CA HIS A 144 -2.29 -2.22 -7.14
C HIS A 144 -3.13 -2.68 -5.95
N LEU A 145 -4.20 -1.98 -5.71
CA LEU A 145 -5.25 -2.32 -4.75
C LEU A 145 -6.39 -2.97 -5.53
N GLN A 146 -6.79 -4.17 -5.18
CA GLN A 146 -7.87 -4.86 -5.88
C GLN A 146 -8.98 -5.27 -4.93
N GLN A 147 -10.13 -4.62 -5.10
CA GLN A 147 -11.37 -4.90 -4.38
C GLN A 147 -11.21 -4.97 -2.85
N ILE A 148 -10.49 -4.00 -2.29
CA ILE A 148 -10.26 -3.92 -0.85
C ILE A 148 -11.54 -3.52 -0.13
N GLU A 149 -12.01 -4.33 0.80
CA GLU A 149 -13.16 -4.00 1.67
C GLU A 149 -12.76 -2.90 2.66
N LEU A 150 -13.27 -1.68 2.45
CA LEU A 150 -12.95 -0.52 3.28
C LEU A 150 -13.40 -0.67 4.73
N SER A 151 -14.51 -1.37 4.96
CA SER A 151 -15.01 -1.68 6.31
C SER A 151 -14.03 -2.49 7.17
N LYS A 152 -13.06 -3.19 6.57
CA LYS A 152 -12.02 -3.91 7.30
C LYS A 152 -10.84 -3.02 7.70
N ILE A 153 -10.62 -1.92 6.97
CA ILE A 153 -9.49 -1.02 7.20
C ILE A 153 -9.92 0.19 8.03
N ILE A 154 -11.10 0.76 7.73
CA ILE A 154 -11.60 1.99 8.34
C ILE A 154 -12.94 1.69 9.01
N ARG A 155 -12.97 0.70 9.90
CA ARG A 155 -14.19 0.18 10.55
C ARG A 155 -15.02 1.25 11.26
N ARG A 156 -14.36 2.26 11.81
CA ARG A 156 -15.01 3.32 12.59
C ARG A 156 -15.92 4.21 11.76
N TYR A 157 -15.59 4.45 10.50
CA TYR A 157 -16.28 5.45 9.68
C TYR A 157 -16.91 4.86 8.41
N VAL A 158 -16.46 3.69 7.97
CA VAL A 158 -16.93 3.07 6.73
C VAL A 158 -17.52 1.71 7.05
N THR A 159 -18.84 1.59 6.82
CA THR A 159 -19.57 0.34 7.03
C THR A 159 -19.57 -0.53 5.80
N ARG A 160 -19.49 0.08 4.61
CA ARG A 160 -19.48 -0.60 3.33
C ARG A 160 -18.65 0.16 2.31
N GLY A 161 -18.05 -0.57 1.39
CA GLY A 161 -17.32 0.00 0.26
C GLY A 161 -16.19 -0.90 -0.19
N THR A 162 -15.94 -0.90 -1.49
CA THR A 162 -14.87 -1.66 -2.13
C THR A 162 -13.92 -0.69 -2.82
N LEU A 163 -12.63 -0.76 -2.50
CA LEU A 163 -11.60 0.11 -3.03
C LEU A 163 -10.75 -0.62 -4.07
N THR A 164 -10.56 0.01 -5.22
CA THR A 164 -9.56 -0.35 -6.21
C THR A 164 -8.63 0.82 -6.46
N GLY A 165 -7.38 0.56 -6.84
CA GLY A 165 -6.47 1.66 -7.09
C GLY A 165 -5.07 1.22 -7.47
N GLU A 166 -4.26 2.21 -7.79
CA GLU A 166 -2.87 2.05 -8.16
C GLU A 166 -2.03 3.13 -7.51
N PHE A 167 -0.81 2.78 -7.19
CA PHE A 167 0.17 3.75 -6.72
C PHE A 167 1.55 3.47 -7.28
N SER A 168 2.27 4.54 -7.50
CA SER A 168 3.69 4.50 -7.87
C SER A 168 4.41 5.59 -7.10
N HIS A 169 5.46 5.23 -6.40
CA HIS A 169 6.26 6.18 -5.64
C HIS A 169 7.74 5.89 -5.81
N ARG A 170 8.50 6.89 -6.20
CA ARG A 170 9.95 6.86 -6.26
C ARG A 170 10.49 7.59 -5.04
N VAL A 171 11.27 6.89 -4.26
CA VAL A 171 11.94 7.43 -3.07
C VAL A 171 13.40 7.63 -3.41
N ASP A 172 13.89 8.84 -3.27
CA ASP A 172 15.31 9.14 -3.39
C ASP A 172 15.91 9.15 -1.97
N SER A 173 16.84 8.25 -1.73
CA SER A 173 17.58 8.26 -0.47
C SER A 173 18.62 9.36 -0.50
N ASP A 174 18.53 10.28 0.45
CA ASP A 174 19.55 11.31 0.67
C ASP A 174 20.54 10.79 1.70
N PRO A 175 21.80 10.49 1.31
CA PRO A 175 22.81 10.00 2.25
C PRO A 175 23.10 10.99 3.38
N SER A 176 22.85 12.29 3.16
CA SER A 176 23.07 13.35 4.13
C SER A 176 21.94 13.50 5.14
N SER A 177 20.80 12.89 4.88
CA SER A 177 19.60 12.98 5.73
C SER A 177 18.91 11.60 5.84
N PRO A 178 19.56 10.64 6.50
CA PRO A 178 18.99 9.30 6.65
C PRO A 178 17.65 9.36 7.40
N GLY A 179 16.61 8.81 6.78
CA GLY A 179 15.25 8.78 7.34
C GLY A 179 14.30 9.85 6.79
N VAL A 180 14.76 10.78 5.98
CA VAL A 180 13.88 11.70 5.24
C VAL A 180 13.56 11.06 3.88
N LEU A 181 12.32 10.59 3.73
CA LEU A 181 11.82 10.08 2.45
C LEU A 181 11.52 11.27 1.54
N LYS A 182 12.47 11.61 0.67
CA LYS A 182 12.23 12.54 -0.44
C LYS A 182 11.84 11.71 -1.65
N GLY A 183 10.92 12.20 -2.46
CA GLY A 183 10.54 11.49 -3.67
C GLY A 183 9.27 12.02 -4.31
N GLU A 184 8.93 11.40 -5.41
CA GLU A 184 7.75 11.73 -6.20
C GLU A 184 6.88 10.51 -6.37
N GLY A 185 5.55 10.71 -6.37
CA GLY A 185 4.64 9.60 -6.56
C GLY A 185 3.23 10.02 -6.92
N THR A 186 2.50 9.07 -7.47
CA THR A 186 1.09 9.22 -7.81
C THR A 186 0.28 8.11 -7.18
N TRP A 187 -0.92 8.45 -6.75
CA TRP A 187 -1.89 7.53 -6.18
C TRP A 187 -3.24 7.80 -6.82
N VAL A 188 -3.88 6.78 -7.31
CA VAL A 188 -5.23 6.86 -7.84
C VAL A 188 -6.04 5.75 -7.22
N ALA A 189 -7.20 6.08 -6.68
CA ALA A 189 -8.08 5.11 -6.06
C ALA A 189 -9.53 5.41 -6.38
N GLU A 190 -10.31 4.36 -6.51
CA GLU A 190 -11.74 4.42 -6.73
C GLU A 190 -12.45 3.49 -5.75
N ALA A 191 -13.45 4.02 -5.07
CA ALA A 191 -14.33 3.26 -4.20
C ALA A 191 -15.72 3.12 -4.84
N THR A 192 -16.28 1.94 -4.72
CA THR A 192 -17.66 1.65 -5.14
C THR A 192 -18.50 1.25 -3.93
N ASP A 193 -19.79 1.55 -3.98
CA ASP A 193 -20.76 1.25 -2.91
C ASP A 193 -20.31 1.76 -1.53
N LEU A 194 -19.77 2.99 -1.50
CA LEU A 194 -19.20 3.60 -0.31
C LEU A 194 -20.30 4.10 0.63
N GLU A 195 -20.33 3.56 1.83
CA GLU A 195 -21.18 4.02 2.92
C GLU A 195 -20.31 4.50 4.09
N ILE A 196 -20.36 5.82 4.32
CA ILE A 196 -19.66 6.47 5.41
C ILE A 196 -20.67 6.71 6.51
N ASP A 197 -20.45 6.13 7.67
CA ASP A 197 -21.32 6.24 8.82
C ASP A 197 -20.63 6.96 9.98
N GLN A 198 -21.42 7.32 11.00
CA GLN A 198 -20.91 7.94 12.22
C GLN A 198 -20.14 9.27 12.00
N ILE A 199 -20.55 10.05 11.01
CA ILE A 199 -20.04 11.43 10.87
C ILE A 199 -20.67 12.27 12.00
N PRO A 200 -19.88 12.74 13.00
CA PRO A 200 -20.42 13.45 14.13
C PRO A 200 -20.92 14.83 13.72
N LEU A 201 -22.16 15.13 14.05
CA LEU A 201 -22.74 16.45 13.94
C LEU A 201 -22.63 17.17 15.29
N GLY A 202 -22.49 18.49 15.26
CA GLY A 202 -22.31 19.30 16.47
C GLY A 202 -23.43 19.19 17.51
N ASN A 203 -24.59 18.61 17.15
CA ASN A 203 -25.74 18.35 18.02
C ASN A 203 -25.75 16.94 18.65
N GLY A 204 -24.64 16.20 18.58
CA GLY A 204 -24.53 14.83 19.09
C GLY A 204 -25.19 13.77 18.24
N LYS A 205 -25.78 14.12 17.09
CA LYS A 205 -26.33 13.18 16.11
C LYS A 205 -25.22 12.73 15.15
N MET A 206 -25.45 11.57 14.53
CA MET A 206 -24.54 10.99 13.54
C MET A 206 -25.18 11.02 12.15
N LEU A 207 -24.41 11.40 11.14
CA LEU A 207 -24.82 11.41 9.75
C LEU A 207 -24.20 10.22 9.02
N SER A 208 -25.01 9.57 8.19
CA SER A 208 -24.55 8.54 7.26
C SER A 208 -24.68 9.04 5.81
N LEU A 209 -23.65 8.84 5.00
CA LEU A 209 -23.62 9.23 3.59
C LEU A 209 -23.32 8.02 2.71
N THR A 210 -24.05 7.92 1.60
CA THR A 210 -23.94 6.81 0.65
C THR A 210 -23.58 7.34 -0.73
N PHE A 211 -22.48 6.83 -1.28
CA PHE A 211 -22.00 7.15 -2.60
C PHE A 211 -21.86 5.85 -3.42
N SER A 212 -22.40 5.83 -4.61
CA SER A 212 -22.25 4.69 -5.53
C SER A 212 -20.82 4.60 -6.06
N ARG A 213 -20.17 5.75 -6.24
CA ARG A 213 -18.80 5.85 -6.71
C ARG A 213 -18.11 7.03 -6.08
N ALA A 214 -16.86 6.84 -5.65
CA ALA A 214 -15.98 7.90 -5.19
C ALA A 214 -14.57 7.65 -5.75
N ALA A 215 -13.89 8.71 -6.18
CA ALA A 215 -12.54 8.64 -6.72
C ALA A 215 -11.64 9.66 -6.05
N ALA A 216 -10.40 9.26 -5.78
CA ALA A 216 -9.36 10.10 -5.23
C ALA A 216 -8.07 9.93 -6.01
N GLY A 217 -7.39 11.03 -6.32
CA GLY A 217 -6.08 11.07 -6.93
C GLY A 217 -5.16 11.98 -6.13
N LEU A 218 -3.93 11.55 -5.94
CA LEU A 218 -2.89 12.29 -5.25
C LEU A 218 -1.64 12.35 -6.11
N SER A 219 -0.98 13.50 -6.12
CA SER A 219 0.37 13.68 -6.67
C SER A 219 1.27 14.15 -5.54
N CYS A 220 2.22 13.32 -5.18
CA CYS A 220 3.08 13.56 -4.02
C CYS A 220 4.48 13.98 -4.46
N ARG A 221 5.04 14.98 -3.79
CA ARG A 221 6.42 15.40 -3.93
C ARG A 221 6.99 15.78 -2.57
N ASN A 222 8.09 15.14 -2.18
CA ASN A 222 8.79 15.44 -0.92
C ASN A 222 7.86 15.49 0.30
N LEU A 223 7.02 14.48 0.50
CA LEU A 223 6.06 14.36 1.60
C LEU A 223 4.85 15.31 1.53
N VAL A 224 4.74 16.12 0.50
CA VAL A 224 3.56 16.95 0.25
C VAL A 224 2.79 16.33 -0.90
N CYS A 225 1.54 16.00 -0.67
CA CYS A 225 0.65 15.39 -1.64
C CYS A 225 -0.49 16.35 -2.00
N ASP A 226 -0.52 16.79 -3.23
CA ASP A 226 -1.62 17.56 -3.79
C ASP A 226 -2.75 16.61 -4.19
N VAL A 227 -3.97 16.95 -3.79
CA VAL A 227 -5.17 16.22 -4.22
C VAL A 227 -5.52 16.66 -5.64
N THR A 228 -5.20 15.81 -6.61
CA THR A 228 -5.44 16.06 -8.04
C THR A 228 -6.87 15.75 -8.44
N GLN A 229 -7.51 14.84 -7.70
CA GLN A 229 -8.90 14.45 -7.91
C GLN A 229 -9.48 14.02 -6.56
N LEU A 230 -10.64 14.55 -6.22
CA LEU A 230 -11.46 14.06 -5.12
C LEU A 230 -12.91 14.31 -5.52
N LYS A 231 -13.64 13.27 -5.87
CA LYS A 231 -15.02 13.38 -6.30
C LYS A 231 -15.80 12.13 -5.96
N GLY A 232 -17.11 12.28 -5.80
CA GLY A 232 -18.01 11.14 -5.63
C GLY A 232 -19.42 11.51 -6.00
N GLU A 233 -20.21 10.48 -6.29
CA GLU A 233 -21.61 10.60 -6.67
C GLU A 233 -22.43 9.44 -6.06
N GLY A 234 -23.64 9.73 -5.69
CA GLY A 234 -24.55 8.75 -5.13
C GLY A 234 -25.91 9.33 -4.77
N ILE A 235 -26.70 8.56 -4.04
CA ILE A 235 -28.05 8.94 -3.66
C ILE A 235 -28.09 10.16 -2.72
N ASP A 236 -27.04 10.34 -1.91
CA ASP A 236 -26.96 11.45 -0.97
C ASP A 236 -26.42 12.73 -1.62
N GLY A 237 -26.00 12.65 -2.89
CA GLY A 237 -25.52 13.77 -3.67
C GLY A 237 -24.20 13.50 -4.36
N SER A 238 -23.52 14.57 -4.75
CA SER A 238 -22.17 14.51 -5.29
C SER A 238 -21.26 15.41 -4.50
N PHE A 239 -19.97 15.09 -4.49
CA PHE A 239 -18.96 15.95 -3.90
C PHE A 239 -17.76 16.08 -4.81
N GLU A 240 -17.12 17.25 -4.73
CA GLU A 240 -15.83 17.51 -5.32
C GLU A 240 -14.93 18.15 -4.28
N GLY A 241 -13.64 17.83 -4.34
CA GLY A 241 -12.69 18.36 -3.36
C GLY A 241 -11.33 18.61 -3.97
N GLN A 242 -10.59 19.45 -3.28
CA GLN A 242 -9.20 19.76 -3.58
C GLN A 242 -8.46 20.09 -2.28
N GLY A 243 -7.15 20.05 -2.34
CA GLY A 243 -6.33 20.43 -1.19
C GLY A 243 -5.00 19.72 -1.16
N GLN A 244 -4.44 19.61 0.03
CA GLN A 244 -3.10 19.12 0.24
C GLN A 244 -3.03 18.25 1.50
N ILE A 245 -2.20 17.23 1.44
CA ILE A 245 -1.86 16.36 2.58
C ILE A 245 -0.36 16.44 2.78
N THR A 246 0.08 16.87 3.95
CA THR A 246 1.51 16.85 4.31
C THR A 246 1.79 15.62 5.14
N ILE A 247 2.50 14.66 4.59
CA ILE A 247 2.84 13.40 5.23
C ILE A 247 3.91 13.64 6.30
N GLN A 248 3.69 13.14 7.49
CA GLN A 248 4.64 13.20 8.59
C GLN A 248 5.28 11.82 8.81
N HIS A 249 6.44 11.79 9.47
CA HIS A 249 7.11 10.53 9.82
C HIS A 249 6.17 9.55 10.55
N GLN A 250 5.29 10.06 11.38
CA GLN A 250 4.17 9.30 11.95
C GLN A 250 2.91 9.65 11.17
N LEU A 251 2.42 8.71 10.35
CA LEU A 251 1.24 8.88 9.50
C LEU A 251 0.03 9.53 10.21
N PRO A 252 -0.32 9.19 11.46
CA PRO A 252 -1.43 9.84 12.17
C PRO A 252 -1.29 11.34 12.35
N ASN A 253 -0.06 11.83 12.38
CA ASN A 253 0.25 13.25 12.55
C ASN A 253 0.29 14.01 11.22
N SER A 254 0.10 13.33 10.09
CA SER A 254 0.05 13.95 8.76
C SER A 254 -1.07 14.99 8.71
N GLN A 255 -0.75 16.16 8.18
CA GLN A 255 -1.65 17.31 8.16
C GLN A 255 -2.58 17.27 6.95
N LEU A 256 -3.83 17.57 7.18
CA LEU A 256 -4.88 17.69 6.16
C LEU A 256 -5.28 19.15 5.99
N ALA A 257 -5.36 19.59 4.74
CA ALA A 257 -5.89 20.87 4.36
C ALA A 257 -6.74 20.69 3.09
N LEU A 258 -7.96 20.23 3.25
CA LEU A 258 -8.87 19.89 2.15
C LEU A 258 -10.06 20.85 2.14
N THR A 259 -10.52 21.19 0.96
CA THR A 259 -11.79 21.90 0.73
C THR A 259 -12.67 20.98 -0.10
N VAL A 260 -13.84 20.65 0.43
CA VAL A 260 -14.80 19.76 -0.21
C VAL A 260 -16.12 20.50 -0.40
N THR A 261 -16.63 20.48 -1.60
CA THR A 261 -17.97 21.02 -1.94
C THR A 261 -18.92 19.84 -2.15
N LEU A 262 -19.92 19.74 -1.31
CA LEU A 262 -21.00 18.76 -1.39
C LEU A 262 -22.22 19.42 -2.07
N ILE A 263 -22.75 18.78 -3.06
CA ILE A 263 -24.04 19.11 -3.68
C ILE A 263 -25.08 18.09 -3.19
N PRO A 264 -25.95 18.49 -2.25
CA PRO A 264 -26.93 17.57 -1.66
C PRO A 264 -27.87 16.95 -2.68
N GLY A 265 -28.04 15.63 -2.58
CA GLY A 265 -29.05 14.90 -3.34
C GLY A 265 -30.32 14.63 -2.52
N PRO A 266 -31.29 13.93 -3.13
CA PRO A 266 -32.55 13.62 -2.44
C PRO A 266 -32.39 12.77 -1.18
N GLY A 267 -31.42 11.84 -1.18
CA GLY A 267 -31.12 11.02 -0.01
C GLY A 267 -30.61 11.85 1.17
N PHE A 268 -29.69 12.79 0.92
CA PHE A 268 -29.19 13.71 1.93
C PHE A 268 -30.33 14.57 2.52
N ALA A 269 -31.18 15.14 1.66
CA ALA A 269 -32.30 15.97 2.11
C ALA A 269 -33.23 15.22 3.06
N SER A 270 -33.55 13.96 2.76
CA SER A 270 -34.35 13.10 3.63
C SER A 270 -33.68 12.84 4.98
N LYS A 271 -32.40 12.52 4.99
CA LYS A 271 -31.59 12.29 6.20
C LYS A 271 -31.47 13.57 7.04
N ALA A 272 -31.20 14.71 6.40
CA ALA A 272 -31.10 16.00 7.05
C ALA A 272 -32.38 16.38 7.79
N ALA A 273 -33.56 16.19 7.16
CA ALA A 273 -34.86 16.41 7.78
C ALA A 273 -35.07 15.53 9.03
N THR A 274 -34.72 14.24 8.96
CA THR A 274 -34.82 13.31 10.09
C THR A 274 -33.89 13.70 11.23
N LEU A 275 -32.73 14.24 10.91
CA LEU A 275 -31.75 14.70 11.88
C LEU A 275 -32.01 16.11 12.44
N GLY A 276 -33.05 16.80 11.93
CA GLY A 276 -33.38 18.17 12.32
C GLY A 276 -32.30 19.17 11.93
N LEU A 277 -31.57 18.88 10.85
CA LEU A 277 -30.62 19.82 10.24
C LEU A 277 -31.40 20.90 9.47
N PRO A 278 -30.80 22.06 9.23
CA PRO A 278 -31.39 23.08 8.34
C PRO A 278 -31.76 22.47 7.01
N SER A 279 -32.86 22.91 6.42
CA SER A 279 -33.25 22.48 5.09
C SER A 279 -32.23 22.98 4.06
N PHE A 280 -31.57 22.06 3.42
CA PHE A 280 -30.66 22.34 2.31
C PHE A 280 -31.45 22.07 1.01
N PRO A 281 -31.74 23.10 0.21
CA PRO A 281 -32.36 22.88 -1.08
C PRO A 281 -31.48 21.97 -1.96
N PRO A 282 -32.06 20.98 -2.63
CA PRO A 282 -31.31 20.13 -3.54
C PRO A 282 -30.55 20.97 -4.58
N GLY A 283 -29.28 20.60 -4.84
CA GLY A 283 -28.42 21.34 -5.77
C GLY A 283 -27.71 22.57 -5.21
N THR A 284 -27.98 22.97 -3.96
CA THR A 284 -27.24 24.09 -3.33
C THR A 284 -25.91 23.57 -2.79
N PRO A 285 -24.77 24.06 -3.29
CA PRO A 285 -23.47 23.58 -2.86
C PRO A 285 -23.17 24.00 -1.41
N ILE A 286 -22.67 23.04 -0.63
CA ILE A 286 -22.18 23.25 0.74
C ILE A 286 -20.68 23.04 0.72
N THR A 287 -19.92 24.08 1.00
CA THR A 287 -18.47 23.97 1.07
C THR A 287 -18.00 23.80 2.50
N VAL A 288 -17.23 22.75 2.74
CA VAL A 288 -16.63 22.43 4.05
C VAL A 288 -15.12 22.36 3.92
N LYS A 289 -14.42 22.78 4.96
CA LYS A 289 -12.97 22.61 5.07
C LYS A 289 -12.67 21.50 6.05
N ILE A 290 -11.81 20.57 5.64
CA ILE A 290 -11.30 19.51 6.51
C ILE A 290 -9.86 19.83 6.83
N VAL A 291 -9.60 20.12 8.10
CA VAL A 291 -8.27 20.53 8.58
C VAL A 291 -7.89 19.73 9.82
N GLY A 292 -6.60 19.71 10.11
CA GLY A 292 -6.06 19.00 11.27
C GLY A 292 -5.17 17.84 10.90
N THR A 293 -5.05 16.83 11.74
CA THR A 293 -4.26 15.63 11.47
C THR A 293 -5.13 14.49 11.00
N LEU A 294 -4.53 13.48 10.35
CA LEU A 294 -5.23 12.24 9.96
C LEU A 294 -5.94 11.59 11.16
N ALA A 295 -5.34 11.64 12.36
CA ALA A 295 -5.93 11.09 13.56
C ALA A 295 -7.03 11.99 14.18
N GLN A 296 -7.01 13.29 13.89
CA GLN A 296 -7.88 14.30 14.50
C GLN A 296 -8.34 15.32 13.45
N ALA A 297 -8.92 14.81 12.36
CA ALA A 297 -9.52 15.65 11.33
C ALA A 297 -10.74 16.38 11.91
N ARG A 298 -10.87 17.66 11.57
CA ARG A 298 -11.97 18.52 11.98
C ARG A 298 -12.61 19.15 10.76
N ILE A 299 -13.94 19.21 10.79
CA ILE A 299 -14.72 19.91 9.77
C ILE A 299 -14.91 21.35 10.27
N ALA A 300 -14.45 22.30 9.46
CA ALA A 300 -14.72 23.73 9.64
C ALA A 300 -15.69 24.18 8.54
N LEU A 301 -16.80 24.77 8.93
CA LEU A 301 -17.82 25.35 8.05
C LEU A 301 -17.46 26.78 7.74
#